data_43adbefd28ccb253cbc0377cc58ef4f2
#
_entry.id   43adbefd28ccb253cbc0377cc58ef4f2
#
_cell.length_a   1.000
_cell.length_b   1.000
_cell.length_c   1.000
_cell.angle_alpha   90.00
_cell.angle_beta   90.00
_cell.angle_gamma   90.00
#
_symmetry.space_group_name_H-M   'P 1'
#
loop_
_entity.id
_entity.type
_entity.pdbx_description
1 polymer ?
#
loop_
_entity_poly.entity_id
_entity_poly.type
_entity_poly.pdbx_seq_one_letter_code
_entity_poly.pdbx_strand_id
1 'polypeptide(L)'
;MEKIRRGYYQGINPDDFSEVGTVIRLFPDAILCMDTALRYYGYSDRTPGDWHLAVSKDSGKSRFKIDYPFVKPYYVEPAVLELGLTTGTMDGHAIRIYDKDRLICDCLRYRNKMDKEIFNKAIQKYIADPEKSIPKLMEYAGPLRVKKMTKDLIGVWL
;
A
#
# COMPACT_ATOMS: atom_id res chain seq x y z
N MET A 1 -4.63 5.19 -23.03
CA MET A 1 -4.33 4.25 -23.06
C MET A 1 -4.96 3.07 -23.36
N GLU A 2 -5.88 3.02 -24.13
CA GLU A 2 -6.45 1.94 -24.50
C GLU A 2 -5.58 1.02 -25.17
N LYS A 3 -4.42 1.38 -25.64
CA LYS A 3 -3.60 0.49 -26.26
C LYS A 3 -3.12 -0.57 -25.42
N ILE A 4 -2.83 -0.35 -24.14
CA ILE A 4 -2.43 -1.37 -23.23
C ILE A 4 -3.41 -2.49 -23.27
N ARG A 5 -4.66 -2.19 -23.31
CA ARG A 5 -5.67 -3.21 -23.33
C ARG A 5 -5.68 -3.97 -24.61
N ARG A 6 -5.59 -3.28 -25.75
CA ARG A 6 -5.71 -3.95 -26.97
C ARG A 6 -4.55 -4.77 -27.34
N GLY A 7 -3.35 -4.29 -27.14
CA GLY A 7 -2.18 -4.99 -27.58
C GLY A 7 -1.92 -6.26 -26.85
N TYR A 8 -2.57 -6.47 -25.73
CA TYR A 8 -2.29 -7.61 -24.92
C TYR A 8 -3.14 -8.80 -25.21
N TYR A 9 -4.03 -8.74 -26.18
CA TYR A 9 -4.94 -9.84 -26.38
C TYR A 9 -4.53 -10.87 -27.37
N GLN A 10 -3.40 -10.72 -28.01
CA GLN A 10 -2.97 -11.66 -29.02
C GLN A 10 -1.67 -12.30 -28.69
N GLY A 11 -1.66 -13.61 -28.59
CA GLY A 11 -0.44 -14.37 -28.40
C GLY A 11 0.29 -14.11 -27.12
N ILE A 12 -0.40 -13.64 -26.09
CA ILE A 12 0.22 -13.29 -24.84
C ILE A 12 -0.08 -14.31 -23.78
N ASN A 13 0.92 -14.53 -22.93
CA ASN A 13 0.80 -15.43 -21.81
C ASN A 13 -0.29 -14.95 -20.86
N PRO A 14 -1.07 -15.83 -20.25
CA PRO A 14 -2.11 -15.41 -19.29
C PRO A 14 -1.62 -14.52 -18.17
N ASP A 15 -0.36 -14.67 -17.76
CA ASP A 15 0.16 -13.84 -16.70
C ASP A 15 0.25 -12.37 -17.09
N ASP A 16 0.32 -12.08 -18.38
CA ASP A 16 0.42 -10.71 -18.84
C ASP A 16 -0.91 -9.98 -18.73
N PHE A 17 -1.99 -10.72 -18.49
CA PHE A 17 -3.29 -10.11 -18.31
C PHE A 17 -3.62 -9.86 -16.84
N SER A 18 -2.74 -10.23 -15.91
CA SER A 18 -3.05 -9.99 -14.51
C SER A 18 -3.09 -8.49 -14.28
N GLU A 19 -4.01 -8.07 -13.43
CA GLU A 19 -4.18 -6.67 -13.16
C GLU A 19 -2.95 -6.09 -12.48
N VAL A 20 -2.31 -6.84 -11.58
CA VAL A 20 -1.12 -6.37 -10.91
C VAL A 20 0.02 -6.16 -11.90
N GLY A 21 0.14 -7.02 -12.90
CA GLY A 21 1.16 -6.85 -13.94
C GLY A 21 0.97 -5.54 -14.69
N THR A 22 -0.29 -5.18 -14.97
CA THR A 22 -0.60 -3.94 -15.63
C THR A 22 -0.25 -2.74 -14.75
N VAL A 23 -0.56 -2.80 -13.47
CA VAL A 23 -0.25 -1.74 -12.51
C VAL A 23 1.27 -1.51 -12.46
N ILE A 24 2.04 -2.60 -12.39
CA ILE A 24 3.49 -2.50 -12.33
C ILE A 24 4.07 -1.87 -13.60
N ARG A 25 3.53 -2.22 -14.75
CA ARG A 25 4.01 -1.64 -16.00
C ARG A 25 3.67 -0.16 -16.13
N LEU A 26 2.50 0.24 -15.68
CA LEU A 26 2.09 1.63 -15.75
C LEU A 26 2.74 2.51 -14.69
N PHE A 27 2.98 1.94 -13.52
CA PHE A 27 3.49 2.70 -12.38
C PHE A 27 4.65 1.95 -11.70
N PRO A 28 5.79 1.81 -12.41
CA PRO A 28 6.91 1.01 -11.86
C PRO A 28 7.53 1.63 -10.61
N ASP A 29 7.32 2.91 -10.38
CA ASP A 29 7.85 3.61 -9.22
C ASP A 29 6.91 3.54 -8.01
N ALA A 30 5.67 3.12 -8.20
CA ALA A 30 4.68 3.15 -7.14
C ALA A 30 4.93 2.05 -6.10
N ILE A 31 4.48 2.32 -4.89
CA ILE A 31 4.59 1.38 -3.77
C ILE A 31 3.18 1.04 -3.32
N LEU A 32 2.86 -0.25 -3.25
CA LEU A 32 1.54 -0.66 -2.79
C LEU A 32 1.38 -0.27 -1.33
N CYS A 33 0.26 0.34 -1.00
CA CYS A 33 0.03 0.88 0.33
C CYS A 33 -1.43 0.69 0.76
N MET A 34 -1.76 1.17 1.91
CA MET A 34 -3.11 1.23 2.48
C MET A 34 -3.92 -0.06 2.23
N ASP A 35 -5.13 0.03 1.67
CA ASP A 35 -6.01 -1.14 1.56
C ASP A 35 -5.41 -2.26 0.71
N THR A 36 -4.65 -1.93 -0.31
CA THR A 36 -3.99 -2.93 -1.14
C THR A 36 -2.95 -3.71 -0.33
N ALA A 37 -2.14 -3.01 0.45
CA ALA A 37 -1.15 -3.65 1.29
C ALA A 37 -1.79 -4.42 2.45
N LEU A 38 -2.87 -3.87 3.03
CA LEU A 38 -3.59 -4.56 4.10
C LEU A 38 -4.12 -5.90 3.60
N ARG A 39 -4.67 -5.94 2.40
CA ARG A 39 -5.18 -7.18 1.82
C ARG A 39 -4.05 -8.17 1.58
N TYR A 40 -2.94 -7.69 1.07
CA TYR A 40 -1.77 -8.54 0.79
C TYR A 40 -1.27 -9.24 2.05
N TYR A 41 -1.20 -8.53 3.16
CA TYR A 41 -0.71 -9.11 4.42
C TYR A 41 -1.78 -9.88 5.19
N GLY A 42 -3.02 -9.90 4.72
CA GLY A 42 -4.09 -10.57 5.43
C GLY A 42 -4.64 -9.77 6.61
N TYR A 43 -4.32 -8.49 6.69
CA TYR A 43 -4.85 -7.61 7.73
C TYR A 43 -6.26 -7.12 7.39
N SER A 44 -6.68 -7.30 6.14
CA SER A 44 -8.04 -7.07 5.70
C SER A 44 -8.46 -8.23 4.84
N ASP A 45 -9.71 -8.65 4.92
CA ASP A 45 -10.26 -9.68 4.05
C ASP A 45 -11.13 -9.07 2.95
N ARG A 46 -11.21 -7.74 2.89
CA ARG A 46 -11.93 -7.07 1.81
C ARG A 46 -11.01 -6.88 0.62
N THR A 47 -11.53 -7.11 -0.58
CA THR A 47 -10.77 -6.84 -1.81
C THR A 47 -11.01 -5.37 -2.15
N PRO A 48 -9.96 -4.54 -2.21
CA PRO A 48 -10.15 -3.13 -2.53
C PRO A 48 -10.67 -2.94 -3.95
N GLY A 49 -11.49 -1.92 -4.14
CA GLY A 49 -11.98 -1.57 -5.48
C GLY A 49 -10.91 -0.89 -6.32
N ASP A 50 -9.98 -0.20 -5.66
CA ASP A 50 -8.89 0.51 -6.33
C ASP A 50 -7.57 -0.01 -5.86
N TRP A 51 -6.54 0.12 -6.69
CA TRP A 51 -5.18 -0.14 -6.27
C TRP A 51 -4.67 1.11 -5.53
N HIS A 52 -4.29 0.95 -4.27
CA HIS A 52 -3.77 2.05 -3.47
C HIS A 52 -2.26 2.11 -3.67
N LEU A 53 -1.78 3.19 -4.25
CA LEU A 53 -0.39 3.34 -4.65
C LEU A 53 0.21 4.59 -4.03
N ALA A 54 1.35 4.43 -3.35
CA ALA A 54 2.09 5.58 -2.83
C ALA A 54 3.07 6.05 -3.89
N VAL A 55 3.07 7.33 -4.17
CA VAL A 55 3.97 7.95 -5.14
C VAL A 55 4.46 9.26 -4.57
N SER A 56 5.57 9.78 -5.13
CA SER A 56 6.07 11.06 -4.70
C SER A 56 5.02 12.15 -4.93
N LYS A 57 4.91 13.08 -4.00
CA LYS A 57 3.98 14.19 -4.20
C LYS A 57 4.39 15.07 -5.36
N ASP A 58 5.61 14.93 -5.86
CA ASP A 58 6.09 15.66 -7.03
C ASP A 58 5.71 14.94 -8.33
N SER A 59 5.08 13.78 -8.25
CA SER A 59 4.65 13.02 -9.40
C SER A 59 3.50 13.72 -10.11
N GLY A 60 3.48 13.67 -11.43
CA GLY A 60 2.39 14.28 -12.19
C GLY A 60 1.07 13.60 -11.91
N LYS A 61 0.04 14.38 -11.65
CA LYS A 61 -1.27 13.80 -11.31
C LYS A 61 -2.01 13.25 -12.51
N SER A 62 -1.71 13.74 -13.72
CA SER A 62 -2.40 13.29 -14.91
C SER A 62 -2.14 11.81 -15.23
N ARG A 63 -1.02 11.25 -14.75
CA ARG A 63 -0.70 9.86 -15.02
C ARG A 63 -1.72 8.89 -14.39
N PHE A 64 -2.50 9.37 -13.43
CA PHE A 64 -3.50 8.53 -12.74
C PHE A 64 -4.91 8.71 -13.32
N LYS A 65 -5.06 9.55 -14.32
CA LYS A 65 -6.36 9.75 -14.97
C LYS A 65 -6.51 8.75 -16.09
N ILE A 66 -6.76 7.50 -15.72
CA ILE A 66 -6.89 6.40 -16.67
C ILE A 66 -8.17 5.65 -16.37
N ASP A 67 -8.71 4.98 -17.39
CA ASP A 67 -9.95 4.25 -17.21
C ASP A 67 -9.74 2.91 -16.51
N TYR A 68 -8.58 2.32 -16.66
CA TYR A 68 -8.32 1.01 -16.10
C TYR A 68 -6.80 0.78 -16.06
N PRO A 69 -6.26 0.20 -15.00
CA PRO A 69 -6.95 -0.24 -13.78
C PRO A 69 -7.35 0.94 -12.90
N PHE A 70 -8.27 0.68 -11.95
CA PHE A 70 -8.68 1.74 -11.02
C PHE A 70 -7.59 1.91 -9.98
N VAL A 71 -7.06 3.12 -9.87
CA VAL A 71 -5.99 3.40 -8.93
C VAL A 71 -6.34 4.59 -8.06
N LYS A 72 -5.87 4.55 -6.83
CA LYS A 72 -6.01 5.65 -5.88
C LYS A 72 -4.62 6.03 -5.42
N PRO A 73 -4.08 7.14 -5.91
CA PRO A 73 -2.73 7.53 -5.52
C PRO A 73 -2.72 8.19 -4.14
N TYR A 74 -1.66 7.92 -3.37
CA TYR A 74 -1.38 8.60 -2.13
C TYR A 74 -0.07 9.35 -2.35
N TYR A 75 -0.14 10.67 -2.27
CA TYR A 75 1.01 11.52 -2.56
C TYR A 75 1.83 11.69 -1.29
N VAL A 76 3.07 11.22 -1.31
CA VAL A 76 3.91 11.12 -0.13
C VAL A 76 5.14 12.00 -0.32
N GLU A 77 5.58 12.65 0.75
CA GLU A 77 6.80 13.45 0.73
C GLU A 77 7.97 12.58 0.33
N PRO A 78 8.81 13.06 -0.61
CA PRO A 78 9.96 12.25 -1.05
C PRO A 78 10.84 11.77 0.09
N ALA A 79 10.97 12.56 1.14
CA ALA A 79 11.85 12.22 2.27
C ALA A 79 11.41 10.95 3.00
N VAL A 80 10.13 10.61 2.96
CA VAL A 80 9.61 9.42 3.65
C VAL A 80 8.96 8.41 2.70
N LEU A 81 9.04 8.67 1.40
CA LEU A 81 8.40 7.79 0.43
C LEU A 81 8.92 6.35 0.51
N GLU A 82 10.22 6.17 0.60
CA GLU A 82 10.79 4.83 0.63
C GLU A 82 11.07 4.29 2.03
N LEU A 83 10.65 5.01 3.05
CA LEU A 83 10.81 4.55 4.42
C LEU A 83 9.92 3.33 4.62
N GLY A 84 10.51 2.19 4.96
CA GLY A 84 9.75 0.94 5.14
C GLY A 84 9.42 0.23 3.84
N LEU A 85 10.03 0.63 2.72
CA LEU A 85 9.84 -0.07 1.45
C LEU A 85 10.43 -1.46 1.51
N THR A 86 9.70 -2.44 1.03
CA THR A 86 10.18 -3.79 0.89
C THR A 86 9.64 -4.37 -0.44
N THR A 87 9.91 -5.62 -0.68
CA THR A 87 9.44 -6.28 -1.88
C THR A 87 8.64 -7.52 -1.51
N GLY A 88 7.81 -7.94 -2.42
CA GLY A 88 7.01 -9.15 -2.23
C GLY A 88 6.68 -9.72 -3.59
N THR A 89 5.75 -10.64 -3.62
CA THR A 89 5.30 -11.28 -4.86
C THR A 89 3.79 -11.34 -4.87
N MET A 90 3.19 -10.95 -5.97
CA MET A 90 1.74 -11.02 -6.13
C MET A 90 1.46 -11.53 -7.53
N ASP A 91 0.72 -12.62 -7.65
CA ASP A 91 0.39 -13.26 -8.93
C ASP A 91 1.64 -13.48 -9.79
N GLY A 92 2.73 -13.91 -9.17
CA GLY A 92 3.97 -14.19 -9.88
C GLY A 92 4.82 -12.97 -10.23
N HIS A 93 4.36 -11.77 -9.88
CA HIS A 93 5.10 -10.54 -10.16
C HIS A 93 5.76 -10.00 -8.92
N ALA A 94 6.98 -9.51 -9.06
CA ALA A 94 7.66 -8.82 -7.97
C ALA A 94 6.97 -7.48 -7.74
N ILE A 95 6.66 -7.16 -6.50
CA ILE A 95 6.00 -5.92 -6.16
C ILE A 95 6.82 -5.12 -5.18
N ARG A 96 6.63 -3.80 -5.19
CA ARG A 96 7.15 -2.88 -4.20
C ARG A 96 6.00 -2.59 -3.26
N ILE A 97 6.23 -2.75 -1.97
CA ILE A 97 5.17 -2.62 -0.98
C ILE A 97 5.77 -2.13 0.33
N TYR A 98 4.99 -1.42 1.12
CA TYR A 98 5.44 -1.04 2.45
C TYR A 98 5.40 -2.26 3.37
N ASP A 99 6.39 -2.35 4.27
CA ASP A 99 6.36 -3.40 5.27
C ASP A 99 5.21 -3.16 6.25
N LYS A 100 4.94 -4.16 7.09
CA LYS A 100 3.79 -4.12 8.00
C LYS A 100 3.88 -2.96 8.98
N ASP A 101 5.08 -2.67 9.46
CA ASP A 101 5.26 -1.63 10.47
C ASP A 101 5.04 -0.24 9.86
N ARG A 102 5.54 0.01 8.65
CA ARG A 102 5.26 1.25 7.93
C ARG A 102 3.77 1.37 7.62
N LEU A 103 3.17 0.25 7.19
CA LEU A 103 1.77 0.24 6.83
C LEU A 103 0.88 0.68 8.00
N ILE A 104 1.19 0.22 9.20
CA ILE A 104 0.41 0.58 10.37
C ILE A 104 0.58 2.06 10.70
N CYS A 105 1.78 2.61 10.53
CA CYS A 105 1.97 4.05 10.69
C CYS A 105 1.09 4.83 9.71
N ASP A 106 0.99 4.37 8.47
CA ASP A 106 0.14 5.03 7.47
C ASP A 106 -1.34 4.91 7.85
N CYS A 107 -1.76 3.77 8.37
CA CYS A 107 -3.14 3.61 8.83
C CYS A 107 -3.46 4.57 9.96
N LEU A 108 -2.54 4.76 10.90
CA LEU A 108 -2.73 5.73 11.98
C LEU A 108 -2.80 7.15 11.43
N ARG A 109 -1.96 7.45 10.44
CA ARG A 109 -1.94 8.78 9.83
C ARG A 109 -3.23 9.09 9.11
N TYR A 110 -3.79 8.10 8.40
CA TYR A 110 -4.99 8.29 7.59
C TYR A 110 -6.27 7.76 8.25
N ARG A 111 -6.22 7.47 9.53
CA ARG A 111 -7.35 6.80 10.21
C ARG A 111 -8.70 7.49 10.02
N ASN A 112 -8.70 8.81 9.96
CA ASN A 112 -9.94 9.55 9.79
C ASN A 112 -10.50 9.52 8.37
N LYS A 113 -9.72 8.99 7.43
CA LYS A 113 -10.12 8.88 6.03
C LYS A 113 -10.31 7.43 5.63
N MET A 114 -10.19 6.50 6.56
CA MET A 114 -10.35 5.08 6.31
C MET A 114 -11.69 4.59 6.84
N ASP A 115 -12.17 3.48 6.28
CA ASP A 115 -13.30 2.76 6.84
C ASP A 115 -12.91 2.29 8.24
N LYS A 116 -13.76 2.52 9.23
CA LYS A 116 -13.45 2.20 10.61
C LYS A 116 -13.26 0.71 10.87
N GLU A 117 -14.03 -0.14 10.20
CA GLU A 117 -13.89 -1.57 10.37
C GLU A 117 -12.57 -2.05 9.82
N ILE A 118 -12.16 -1.53 8.66
CA ILE A 118 -10.88 -1.89 8.07
C ILE A 118 -9.75 -1.45 8.99
N PHE A 119 -9.83 -0.22 9.50
CA PHE A 119 -8.81 0.29 10.41
C PHE A 119 -8.71 -0.56 11.68
N ASN A 120 -9.83 -0.80 12.33
CA ASN A 120 -9.83 -1.55 13.59
C ASN A 120 -9.30 -2.97 13.40
N LYS A 121 -9.70 -3.62 12.31
CA LYS A 121 -9.24 -4.97 12.05
C LYS A 121 -7.76 -5.00 11.75
N ALA A 122 -7.25 -4.01 11.01
CA ALA A 122 -5.84 -3.93 10.71
C ALA A 122 -5.01 -3.78 11.98
N ILE A 123 -5.45 -2.92 12.90
CA ILE A 123 -4.74 -2.73 14.16
C ILE A 123 -4.74 -4.03 14.98
N GLN A 124 -5.88 -4.69 15.08
CA GLN A 124 -5.99 -5.94 15.83
C GLN A 124 -5.09 -7.02 15.25
N LYS A 125 -5.08 -7.15 13.93
CA LYS A 125 -4.24 -8.15 13.27
C LYS A 125 -2.76 -7.85 13.44
N TYR A 126 -2.40 -6.58 13.39
CA TYR A 126 -1.01 -6.18 13.58
C TYR A 126 -0.54 -6.52 15.00
N ILE A 127 -1.33 -6.16 15.99
CA ILE A 127 -0.98 -6.41 17.39
C ILE A 127 -0.78 -7.91 17.63
N ALA A 128 -1.58 -8.73 16.98
CA ALA A 128 -1.48 -10.18 17.12
C ALA A 128 -0.39 -10.82 16.27
N ASP A 129 0.22 -10.07 15.36
CA ASP A 129 1.19 -10.62 14.40
C ASP A 129 2.55 -10.79 15.09
N PRO A 130 3.07 -12.04 15.19
CA PRO A 130 4.37 -12.24 15.81
C PRO A 130 5.53 -11.67 15.00
N GLU A 131 5.30 -11.34 13.73
CA GLU A 131 6.33 -10.77 12.88
C GLU A 131 6.38 -9.25 12.95
N LYS A 132 5.53 -8.62 13.75
CA LYS A 132 5.58 -7.18 13.91
C LYS A 132 6.89 -6.78 14.58
N SER A 133 7.35 -5.58 14.29
CA SER A 133 8.55 -5.06 14.92
C SER A 133 8.22 -3.71 15.56
N ILE A 134 8.04 -3.72 16.86
CA ILE A 134 7.77 -2.48 17.60
C ILE A 134 8.93 -1.47 17.44
N PRO A 135 10.21 -1.89 17.48
CA PRO A 135 11.29 -0.93 17.22
C PRO A 135 11.17 -0.25 15.85
N LYS A 136 10.85 -1.01 14.80
CA LYS A 136 10.68 -0.41 13.48
C LYS A 136 9.47 0.51 13.46
N LEU A 137 8.38 0.09 14.08
CA LEU A 137 7.17 0.92 14.16
C LEU A 137 7.52 2.29 14.77
N MET A 138 8.24 2.28 15.87
CA MET A 138 8.61 3.54 16.54
C MET A 138 9.59 4.36 15.70
N GLU A 139 10.49 3.69 15.01
CA GLU A 139 11.44 4.37 14.14
C GLU A 139 10.72 5.09 13.01
N TYR A 140 9.74 4.45 12.39
CA TYR A 140 8.99 5.04 11.28
C TYR A 140 8.04 6.13 11.76
N ALA A 141 7.53 5.99 12.98
CA ALA A 141 6.53 6.90 13.50
C ALA A 141 7.02 8.34 13.64
N GLY A 142 8.31 8.53 13.91
CA GLY A 142 8.87 9.86 14.04
C GLY A 142 8.77 10.66 12.74
N PRO A 143 9.45 10.23 11.66
CA PRO A 143 9.37 10.93 10.38
C PRO A 143 7.97 11.03 9.81
N LEU A 144 7.11 10.05 10.09
CA LEU A 144 5.73 10.05 9.59
C LEU A 144 4.78 10.85 10.48
N ARG A 145 5.31 11.41 11.59
CA ARG A 145 4.55 12.31 12.46
C ARG A 145 3.36 11.67 13.15
N VAL A 146 3.47 10.38 13.47
CA VAL A 146 2.43 9.66 14.21
C VAL A 146 2.97 9.08 15.52
N LYS A 147 4.06 9.66 16.04
CA LYS A 147 4.71 9.12 17.21
C LYS A 147 3.79 9.05 18.42
N LYS A 148 3.03 10.10 18.68
CA LYS A 148 2.13 10.11 19.81
C LYS A 148 1.03 9.08 19.66
N MET A 149 0.42 9.00 18.48
CA MET A 149 -0.63 8.04 18.22
C MET A 149 -0.13 6.61 18.37
N THR A 150 1.12 6.38 17.92
CA THR A 150 1.72 5.06 18.02
C THR A 150 1.98 4.69 19.47
N LYS A 151 2.48 5.64 20.28
CA LYS A 151 2.71 5.39 21.70
C LYS A 151 1.41 5.12 22.44
N ASP A 152 0.38 5.87 22.11
CA ASP A 152 -0.93 5.68 22.73
C ASP A 152 -1.48 4.28 22.38
N LEU A 153 -1.33 3.86 21.13
CA LEU A 153 -1.78 2.56 20.71
C LEU A 153 -1.04 1.44 21.43
N ILE A 154 0.29 1.53 21.49
CA ILE A 154 1.10 0.54 22.16
C ILE A 154 0.78 0.49 23.64
N GLY A 155 0.61 1.63 24.27
CA GLY A 155 0.29 1.69 25.68
C GLY A 155 -1.02 1.03 26.04
N VAL A 156 -1.98 1.07 25.11
CA VAL A 156 -3.27 0.42 25.35
C VAL A 156 -3.22 -1.07 25.09
N TRP A 157 -2.50 -1.50 24.06
CA TRP A 157 -2.54 -2.89 23.60
C TRP A 157 -1.36 -3.76 24.04
N LEU A 158 -0.28 -3.16 24.44
CA LEU A 158 0.91 -3.85 24.89
C LEU A 158 1.31 -3.42 26.28
#